data_a6ced6076da8d53415a52bb3a021caa7
#
_entry.id   a6ced6076da8d53415a52bb3a021caa7
#
_cell.length_a   1.000
_cell.length_b   1.000
_cell.length_c   1.000
_cell.angle_alpha   90.00
_cell.angle_beta   90.00
_cell.angle_gamma   90.00
#
_symmetry.space_group_name_H-M   'P 1'
#
loop_
_entity.id
_entity.type
_entity.pdbx_description
1 polymer ?
#
loop_
_entity_poly.entity_id
_entity_poly.type
_entity_poly.pdbx_seq_one_letter_code
_entity_poly.pdbx_strand_id
1 'polypeptide(L)'
;MSTLQVKALVLTPRYFQDRFIVNANVLPFEETDLRAPVSGNVLSIHFREGEKVTRGQPLVHIDDRIWKARLKGLKAQLEIAKSDSARNEALIDVQGVSQETVDKSNAQIKELQAQIEEMEVNISLANVKAPFSGRVGMRDFSVGAYLSQGATITTLVQSDRLKVDFEVPGHYLGHIRTGETVALVYQADTLEARVYAIDPLIDMNSRTIRVRCVMDNPGEKYMPGIFVEVIIPINSDDKAIVVPTAAIIPALNIQTVYVYHNGRGFRKEVELGPRTDQEVQVLQGLNPGDTIIMTGLLEIKDNMPVTIDKITKSPGT
;
A
#
# COMPACT_ATOMS: atom_id res chain seq x y z
N MET A 1 -13.57 -60.09 -23.73
CA MET A 1 -13.26 -58.66 -23.96
C MET A 1 -12.66 -58.13 -22.70
N SER A 2 -11.41 -57.67 -22.73
CA SER A 2 -10.78 -57.09 -21.52
C SER A 2 -11.51 -55.78 -21.20
N THR A 3 -12.13 -55.70 -20.04
CA THR A 3 -12.72 -54.48 -19.53
C THR A 3 -11.62 -53.58 -19.02
N LEU A 4 -11.63 -52.28 -19.40
CA LEU A 4 -10.65 -51.32 -18.94
C LEU A 4 -10.91 -51.03 -17.47
N GLN A 5 -9.86 -51.14 -16.63
CA GLN A 5 -9.92 -50.77 -15.21
C GLN A 5 -9.70 -49.28 -15.06
N VAL A 6 -10.62 -48.60 -14.38
CA VAL A 6 -10.59 -47.14 -14.22
C VAL A 6 -10.81 -46.72 -12.75
N LYS A 7 -10.25 -45.59 -12.36
CA LYS A 7 -10.61 -44.89 -11.13
C LYS A 7 -11.72 -43.91 -11.43
N ALA A 8 -12.64 -43.78 -10.50
CA ALA A 8 -13.82 -42.92 -10.67
C ALA A 8 -13.99 -41.98 -9.48
N LEU A 9 -14.57 -40.80 -9.74
CA LEU A 9 -14.88 -39.77 -8.76
C LEU A 9 -16.38 -39.47 -8.78
N VAL A 10 -17.04 -39.60 -7.63
CA VAL A 10 -18.44 -39.17 -7.46
C VAL A 10 -18.46 -37.70 -7.17
N LEU A 11 -19.23 -36.95 -7.98
CA LEU A 11 -19.33 -35.50 -7.87
C LEU A 11 -20.31 -35.09 -6.75
N THR A 12 -19.81 -34.33 -5.81
CA THR A 12 -20.62 -33.67 -4.79
C THR A 12 -20.47 -32.16 -4.92
N PRO A 13 -21.55 -31.38 -4.84
CA PRO A 13 -21.46 -29.95 -4.81
C PRO A 13 -20.61 -29.49 -3.63
N ARG A 14 -19.77 -28.50 -3.87
CA ARG A 14 -18.93 -27.93 -2.80
C ARG A 14 -18.64 -26.46 -3.06
N TYR A 15 -18.17 -25.78 -2.03
CA TYR A 15 -17.69 -24.42 -2.16
C TYR A 15 -16.51 -24.36 -3.14
N PHE A 16 -16.58 -23.47 -4.10
CA PHE A 16 -15.50 -23.13 -5.00
C PHE A 16 -15.39 -21.63 -5.12
N GLN A 17 -14.17 -21.12 -4.98
CA GLN A 17 -13.89 -19.70 -5.11
C GLN A 17 -12.89 -19.49 -6.23
N ASP A 18 -13.29 -18.73 -7.23
CA ASP A 18 -12.39 -18.18 -8.23
C ASP A 18 -11.64 -16.99 -7.62
N ARG A 19 -10.34 -16.92 -7.85
CA ARG A 19 -9.47 -15.91 -7.28
C ARG A 19 -8.41 -15.46 -8.28
N PHE A 20 -8.20 -14.19 -8.32
CA PHE A 20 -7.09 -13.58 -9.04
C PHE A 20 -5.96 -13.32 -8.06
N ILE A 21 -4.76 -13.79 -8.38
CA ILE A 21 -3.57 -13.60 -7.56
C ILE A 21 -2.65 -12.64 -8.31
N VAL A 22 -2.17 -11.61 -7.60
CA VAL A 22 -1.27 -10.60 -8.16
C VAL A 22 -0.16 -10.27 -7.17
N ASN A 23 1.05 -10.06 -7.71
CA ASN A 23 2.19 -9.59 -6.91
C ASN A 23 2.03 -8.11 -6.56
N ALA A 24 2.35 -7.77 -5.34
CA ALA A 24 2.25 -6.43 -4.80
C ALA A 24 3.56 -5.99 -4.12
N ASN A 25 3.82 -4.69 -4.19
CA ASN A 25 4.92 -4.05 -3.51
C ASN A 25 4.46 -3.50 -2.16
N VAL A 26 5.18 -3.82 -1.11
CA VAL A 26 4.95 -3.26 0.23
C VAL A 26 5.78 -2.00 0.39
N LEU A 27 5.11 -0.89 0.67
CA LEU A 27 5.69 0.44 0.82
C LEU A 27 5.49 0.94 2.25
N PRO A 28 6.34 1.85 2.73
CA PRO A 28 6.08 2.50 4.00
C PRO A 28 4.78 3.32 3.95
N PHE A 29 4.16 3.54 5.11
CA PHE A 29 2.96 4.38 5.17
C PHE A 29 3.30 5.83 4.85
N GLU A 30 4.39 6.36 5.44
CA GLU A 30 5.00 7.63 5.07
C GLU A 30 6.53 7.47 5.03
N GLU A 31 7.15 8.15 4.07
CA GLU A 31 8.61 8.19 3.91
C GLU A 31 9.03 9.58 3.45
N THR A 32 10.11 10.08 4.01
CA THR A 32 10.70 11.34 3.58
C THR A 32 12.20 11.39 3.87
N ASP A 33 12.95 12.00 2.97
CA ASP A 33 14.30 12.45 3.25
C ASP A 33 14.24 13.75 4.04
N LEU A 34 14.67 13.73 5.28
CA LEU A 34 14.86 14.93 6.07
C LEU A 34 16.10 15.67 5.57
N ARG A 35 15.90 16.91 5.15
CA ARG A 35 16.97 17.76 4.60
C ARG A 35 17.17 18.99 5.46
N ALA A 36 18.39 19.50 5.49
CA ALA A 36 18.72 20.74 6.19
C ALA A 36 17.99 21.93 5.56
N PRO A 37 17.08 22.60 6.27
CA PRO A 37 16.33 23.72 5.71
C PRO A 37 17.16 25.02 5.65
N VAL A 38 18.24 25.08 6.41
CA VAL A 38 19.20 26.20 6.45
C VAL A 38 20.62 25.65 6.44
N SER A 39 21.57 26.50 6.00
CA SER A 39 22.99 26.14 6.02
C SER A 39 23.62 26.50 7.37
N GLY A 40 24.55 25.67 7.86
CA GLY A 40 25.30 25.95 9.07
C GLY A 40 26.01 24.74 9.65
N ASN A 41 26.76 24.94 10.74
CA ASN A 41 27.43 23.86 11.45
C ASN A 41 26.44 23.11 12.35
N VAL A 42 26.54 21.78 12.41
CA VAL A 42 25.77 20.95 13.34
C VAL A 42 26.28 21.15 14.76
N LEU A 43 25.45 21.70 15.63
CA LEU A 43 25.77 21.86 17.05
C LEU A 43 25.49 20.60 17.87
N SER A 44 24.36 19.94 17.59
CA SER A 44 23.98 18.72 18.31
C SER A 44 23.08 17.83 17.44
N ILE A 45 23.12 16.53 17.75
CA ILE A 45 22.31 15.49 17.15
C ILE A 45 21.57 14.80 18.30
N HIS A 46 20.25 14.67 18.18
CA HIS A 46 19.35 14.20 19.25
C HIS A 46 18.66 12.89 18.91
N PHE A 47 19.22 12.12 18.00
CA PHE A 47 18.71 10.78 17.65
C PHE A 47 19.88 9.82 17.47
N ARG A 48 19.58 8.52 17.60
CA ARG A 48 20.45 7.41 17.18
C ARG A 48 19.95 6.83 15.89
N GLU A 49 20.86 6.37 15.05
CA GLU A 49 20.54 5.69 13.79
C GLU A 49 19.68 4.46 14.07
N GLY A 50 18.61 4.28 13.29
CA GLY A 50 17.63 3.22 13.49
C GLY A 50 16.66 3.42 14.67
N GLU A 51 16.74 4.54 15.41
CA GLU A 51 15.87 4.83 16.55
C GLU A 51 14.45 5.20 16.09
N LYS A 52 13.46 4.86 16.92
CA LYS A 52 12.07 5.30 16.75
C LYS A 52 11.92 6.69 17.36
N VAL A 53 11.40 7.62 16.57
CA VAL A 53 11.16 9.02 16.99
C VAL A 53 9.68 9.37 16.89
N THR A 54 9.27 10.36 17.67
CA THR A 54 7.89 10.87 17.66
C THR A 54 7.79 12.17 16.88
N ARG A 55 6.60 12.44 16.32
CA ARG A 55 6.31 13.70 15.63
C ARG A 55 6.69 14.90 16.50
N GLY A 56 7.42 15.85 15.93
CA GLY A 56 7.88 17.07 16.61
C GLY A 56 9.14 16.91 17.43
N GLN A 57 9.68 15.68 17.59
CA GLN A 57 10.93 15.42 18.29
C GLN A 57 12.09 16.15 17.58
N PRO A 58 12.91 16.94 18.29
CA PRO A 58 14.12 17.53 17.73
C PRO A 58 15.10 16.43 17.31
N LEU A 59 15.68 16.56 16.11
CA LEU A 59 16.64 15.59 15.56
C LEU A 59 18.03 16.19 15.41
N VAL A 60 18.12 17.39 14.85
CA VAL A 60 19.39 18.09 14.62
C VAL A 60 19.23 19.56 14.96
N HIS A 61 20.21 20.11 15.63
CA HIS A 61 20.34 21.54 15.88
C HIS A 61 21.50 22.10 15.05
N ILE A 62 21.17 23.01 14.14
CA ILE A 62 22.10 23.74 13.30
C ILE A 62 22.40 25.08 13.99
N ASP A 63 23.61 25.63 13.86
CA ASP A 63 24.05 26.84 14.53
C ASP A 63 23.18 28.06 14.19
N ASP A 64 22.42 28.51 15.15
CA ASP A 64 21.46 29.62 15.05
C ASP A 64 21.92 30.89 15.83
N ARG A 65 23.15 30.89 16.38
CA ARG A 65 23.64 31.97 17.23
C ARG A 65 23.63 33.33 16.54
N ILE A 66 23.93 33.37 15.25
CA ILE A 66 23.93 34.62 14.46
C ILE A 66 22.51 35.19 14.37
N TRP A 67 21.51 34.35 14.08
CA TRP A 67 20.11 34.78 13.99
C TRP A 67 19.56 35.21 15.34
N LYS A 68 19.92 34.51 16.44
CA LYS A 68 19.56 34.89 17.82
C LYS A 68 20.14 36.24 18.20
N ALA A 69 21.41 36.50 17.85
CA ALA A 69 22.04 37.80 18.12
C ALA A 69 21.34 38.93 17.33
N ARG A 70 21.05 38.71 16.05
CA ARG A 70 20.33 39.67 15.20
C ARG A 70 18.91 39.93 15.70
N LEU A 71 18.18 38.87 16.08
CA LEU A 71 16.85 38.95 16.68
C LEU A 71 16.84 39.84 17.93
N LYS A 72 17.82 39.69 18.82
CA LYS A 72 17.96 40.54 20.01
C LYS A 72 18.15 42.01 19.64
N GLY A 73 18.98 42.32 18.64
CA GLY A 73 19.16 43.68 18.12
C GLY A 73 17.89 44.28 17.53
N LEU A 74 17.17 43.51 16.70
CA LEU A 74 15.90 43.97 16.11
C LEU A 74 14.80 44.22 17.15
N LYS A 75 14.73 43.36 18.19
CA LYS A 75 13.78 43.56 19.31
C LYS A 75 14.08 44.87 20.06
N ALA A 76 15.34 45.20 20.29
CA ALA A 76 15.73 46.47 20.91
C ALA A 76 15.35 47.68 20.02
N GLN A 77 15.58 47.59 18.70
CA GLN A 77 15.16 48.64 17.73
C GLN A 77 13.64 48.80 17.70
N LEU A 78 12.86 47.71 17.75
CA LEU A 78 11.42 47.75 17.80
C LEU A 78 10.91 48.48 19.05
N GLU A 79 11.50 48.26 20.21
CA GLU A 79 11.16 48.97 21.46
C GLU A 79 11.39 50.47 21.34
N ILE A 80 12.50 50.90 20.73
CA ILE A 80 12.79 52.32 20.47
C ILE A 80 11.74 52.91 19.50
N ALA A 81 11.49 52.20 18.38
CA ALA A 81 10.50 52.65 17.37
C ALA A 81 9.09 52.78 17.94
N LYS A 82 8.66 51.86 18.80
CA LYS A 82 7.39 51.96 19.52
C LYS A 82 7.32 53.19 20.46
N SER A 83 8.40 53.41 21.20
CA SER A 83 8.47 54.61 22.09
C SER A 83 8.38 55.91 21.30
N ASP A 84 9.08 55.96 20.14
CA ASP A 84 9.05 57.15 19.26
C ASP A 84 7.68 57.34 18.59
N SER A 85 7.04 56.24 18.14
CA SER A 85 5.68 56.29 17.59
C SER A 85 4.66 56.82 18.63
N ALA A 86 4.67 56.27 19.85
CA ALA A 86 3.81 56.70 20.93
C ALA A 86 4.03 58.21 21.28
N ARG A 87 5.28 58.70 21.21
CA ARG A 87 5.59 60.12 21.40
C ARG A 87 5.06 60.97 20.26
N ASN A 88 5.20 60.55 19.01
CA ASN A 88 4.70 61.20 17.84
C ASN A 88 3.14 61.26 17.83
N GLU A 89 2.49 60.15 18.23
CA GLU A 89 1.01 60.10 18.36
C GLU A 89 0.53 61.10 19.43
N ALA A 90 1.19 61.21 20.57
CA ALA A 90 0.84 62.17 21.60
C ALA A 90 1.04 63.64 21.17
N LEU A 91 1.93 63.95 20.21
CA LEU A 91 2.20 65.27 19.70
C LEU A 91 1.27 65.67 18.53
N ILE A 92 0.52 64.76 17.92
CA ILE A 92 -0.37 65.07 16.79
C ILE A 92 -1.52 65.97 17.22
N ASP A 93 -2.09 65.72 18.40
CA ASP A 93 -3.22 66.49 18.94
C ASP A 93 -2.89 67.96 19.21
N VAL A 94 -1.61 68.25 19.47
CA VAL A 94 -1.10 69.59 19.69
C VAL A 94 -0.42 70.18 18.44
N GLN A 95 -0.60 69.58 17.28
CA GLN A 95 0.02 69.96 16.02
C GLN A 95 1.55 70.02 16.03
N GLY A 96 2.17 69.29 16.92
CA GLY A 96 3.64 69.24 17.06
C GLY A 96 4.34 68.36 15.99
N VAL A 97 3.60 67.49 15.33
CA VAL A 97 4.09 66.63 14.22
C VAL A 97 3.02 66.48 13.14
N SER A 98 3.43 66.10 11.91
CA SER A 98 2.49 65.83 10.81
C SER A 98 1.96 64.41 10.88
N GLN A 99 0.78 64.13 10.27
CA GLN A 99 0.25 62.80 10.10
C GLN A 99 1.24 61.89 9.35
N GLU A 100 1.94 62.45 8.34
CA GLU A 100 2.97 61.70 7.60
C GLU A 100 4.07 61.20 8.51
N THR A 101 4.47 61.93 9.58
CA THR A 101 5.49 61.51 10.53
C THR A 101 5.00 60.29 11.35
N VAL A 102 3.74 60.34 11.81
CA VAL A 102 3.12 59.20 12.52
C VAL A 102 3.02 57.99 11.64
N ASP A 103 2.58 58.16 10.38
CA ASP A 103 2.45 57.06 9.41
C ASP A 103 3.83 56.45 9.11
N LYS A 104 4.89 57.23 9.00
CA LYS A 104 6.28 56.73 8.86
C LYS A 104 6.72 55.95 10.05
N SER A 105 6.46 56.44 11.28
CA SER A 105 6.81 55.72 12.52
C SER A 105 6.10 54.36 12.60
N ASN A 106 4.81 54.31 12.23
CA ASN A 106 4.04 53.07 12.20
C ASN A 106 4.52 52.10 11.10
N ALA A 107 4.91 52.64 9.93
CA ALA A 107 5.53 51.81 8.89
C ALA A 107 6.86 51.16 9.34
N GLN A 108 7.70 51.96 10.06
CA GLN A 108 8.95 51.44 10.62
C GLN A 108 8.75 50.31 11.66
N ILE A 109 7.73 50.42 12.51
CA ILE A 109 7.34 49.37 13.44
C ILE A 109 6.98 48.07 12.69
N LYS A 110 6.14 48.17 11.64
CA LYS A 110 5.75 47.00 10.83
C LYS A 110 6.93 46.36 10.11
N GLU A 111 7.87 47.19 9.61
CA GLU A 111 9.09 46.67 8.96
C GLU A 111 9.94 45.88 9.96
N LEU A 112 10.18 46.44 11.17
CA LEU A 112 10.94 45.74 12.21
C LEU A 112 10.25 44.48 12.69
N GLN A 113 8.92 44.48 12.79
CA GLN A 113 8.15 43.24 13.12
C GLN A 113 8.36 42.17 12.08
N ALA A 114 8.31 42.49 10.77
CA ALA A 114 8.57 41.55 9.71
C ALA A 114 9.99 40.98 9.74
N GLN A 115 11.01 41.83 10.03
CA GLN A 115 12.38 41.36 10.18
C GLN A 115 12.57 40.47 11.41
N ILE A 116 11.86 40.72 12.49
CA ILE A 116 11.85 39.86 13.68
C ILE A 116 11.26 38.50 13.34
N GLU A 117 10.12 38.47 12.67
CA GLU A 117 9.45 37.22 12.23
C GLU A 117 10.37 36.40 11.32
N GLU A 118 11.07 37.04 10.38
CA GLU A 118 12.07 36.35 9.52
C GLU A 118 13.16 35.66 10.36
N MET A 119 13.69 36.36 11.38
CA MET A 119 14.71 35.75 12.24
C MET A 119 14.16 34.61 13.10
N GLU A 120 12.94 34.73 13.61
CA GLU A 120 12.29 33.67 14.39
C GLU A 120 12.02 32.42 13.53
N VAL A 121 11.65 32.59 12.27
CA VAL A 121 11.51 31.50 11.30
C VAL A 121 12.87 30.82 11.06
N ASN A 122 13.93 31.56 10.79
CA ASN A 122 15.28 31.01 10.59
C ASN A 122 15.77 30.22 11.81
N ILE A 123 15.52 30.72 13.01
CA ILE A 123 15.87 30.03 14.28
C ILE A 123 15.03 28.73 14.42
N SER A 124 13.76 28.77 14.05
CA SER A 124 12.90 27.59 14.07
C SER A 124 13.39 26.54 13.08
N LEU A 125 13.76 26.93 11.86
CA LEU A 125 14.30 26.05 10.83
C LEU A 125 15.64 25.41 11.21
N ALA A 126 16.46 26.11 12.01
CA ALA A 126 17.72 25.55 12.52
C ALA A 126 17.50 24.35 13.46
N ASN A 127 16.33 24.21 14.05
CA ASN A 127 15.91 23.05 14.85
C ASN A 127 15.11 22.07 14.01
N VAL A 128 15.79 21.17 13.33
CA VAL A 128 15.16 20.15 12.47
C VAL A 128 14.43 19.15 13.35
N LYS A 129 13.12 18.97 13.09
CA LYS A 129 12.23 18.09 13.85
C LYS A 129 11.62 17.02 12.94
N ALA A 130 11.22 15.90 13.54
CA ALA A 130 10.50 14.84 12.85
C ALA A 130 9.07 15.31 12.42
N PRO A 131 8.71 15.28 11.13
CA PRO A 131 7.38 15.70 10.66
C PRO A 131 6.29 14.71 11.05
N PHE A 132 6.61 13.45 11.20
CA PHE A 132 5.73 12.37 11.67
C PHE A 132 6.50 11.39 12.55
N SER A 133 5.81 10.50 13.24
CA SER A 133 6.44 9.46 14.06
C SER A 133 6.88 8.30 13.17
N GLY A 134 8.08 7.78 13.39
CA GLY A 134 8.65 6.71 12.57
C GLY A 134 10.05 6.34 13.02
N ARG A 135 10.76 5.61 12.18
CA ARG A 135 12.15 5.21 12.41
C ARG A 135 13.09 6.03 11.54
N VAL A 136 14.11 6.60 12.14
CA VAL A 136 15.16 7.34 11.42
C VAL A 136 16.17 6.36 10.82
N GLY A 137 16.65 6.68 9.61
CA GLY A 137 17.71 5.95 8.93
C GLY A 137 19.11 6.27 9.45
N MET A 138 20.09 6.01 8.59
CA MET A 138 21.49 6.35 8.86
C MET A 138 21.78 7.81 8.52
N ARG A 139 22.87 8.34 9.04
CA ARG A 139 23.40 9.68 8.74
C ARG A 139 24.86 9.58 8.33
N ASP A 140 25.27 10.49 7.43
CA ASP A 140 26.64 10.53 6.90
C ASP A 140 27.43 11.74 7.43
N PHE A 141 27.00 12.36 8.54
CA PHE A 141 27.65 13.52 9.12
C PHE A 141 27.76 13.39 10.65
N SER A 142 28.61 14.21 11.24
CA SER A 142 28.86 14.27 12.69
C SER A 142 28.65 15.67 13.24
N VAL A 143 28.60 15.80 14.57
CA VAL A 143 28.62 17.11 15.24
C VAL A 143 29.87 17.87 14.81
N GLY A 144 29.70 19.16 14.48
CA GLY A 144 30.72 20.03 13.90
C GLY A 144 30.77 20.06 12.38
N ALA A 145 30.09 19.12 11.66
CA ALA A 145 30.01 19.14 10.22
C ALA A 145 29.19 20.35 9.72
N TYR A 146 29.59 20.90 8.58
CA TYR A 146 28.81 21.94 7.91
C TYR A 146 27.79 21.31 6.97
N LEU A 147 26.51 21.64 7.16
CA LEU A 147 25.42 21.24 6.25
C LEU A 147 25.05 22.44 5.38
N SER A 148 25.00 22.22 4.07
CA SER A 148 24.39 23.16 3.13
C SER A 148 22.86 22.99 3.12
N GLN A 149 22.13 24.05 2.80
CA GLN A 149 20.68 23.95 2.60
C GLN A 149 20.34 22.88 1.56
N GLY A 150 19.40 22.00 1.87
CA GLY A 150 19.04 20.85 1.05
C GLY A 150 19.89 19.59 1.27
N ALA A 151 20.99 19.65 2.05
CA ALA A 151 21.77 18.46 2.40
C ALA A 151 20.92 17.45 3.17
N THR A 152 21.02 16.15 2.80
CA THR A 152 20.29 15.08 3.47
C THR A 152 20.81 14.89 4.90
N ILE A 153 19.89 14.86 5.85
CA ILE A 153 20.16 14.57 7.25
C ILE A 153 19.99 13.08 7.53
N THR A 154 18.84 12.55 7.21
CA THR A 154 18.49 11.13 7.35
C THR A 154 17.16 10.86 6.64
N THR A 155 16.84 9.61 6.36
CA THR A 155 15.50 9.22 5.93
C THR A 155 14.63 8.93 7.16
N LEU A 156 13.38 9.35 7.14
CA LEU A 156 12.39 9.01 8.17
C LEU A 156 11.31 8.16 7.53
N VAL A 157 11.06 6.98 8.13
CA VAL A 157 10.13 5.97 7.60
C VAL A 157 9.10 5.62 8.68
N GLN A 158 7.83 5.68 8.32
CA GLN A 158 6.73 5.18 9.14
C GLN A 158 6.36 3.78 8.68
N SER A 159 6.58 2.77 9.54
CA SER A 159 6.39 1.34 9.24
C SER A 159 5.45 0.60 10.19
N ASP A 160 4.83 1.28 11.16
CA ASP A 160 3.77 0.72 12.02
C ASP A 160 2.49 0.36 11.23
N ARG A 161 2.32 0.97 10.08
CA ARG A 161 1.37 0.66 9.02
C ARG A 161 2.11 0.63 7.70
N LEU A 162 1.61 -0.15 6.74
CA LEU A 162 2.23 -0.30 5.43
C LEU A 162 1.20 -0.10 4.33
N LYS A 163 1.63 0.47 3.22
CA LYS A 163 0.89 0.53 1.96
C LYS A 163 1.27 -0.68 1.13
N VAL A 164 0.30 -1.26 0.44
CA VAL A 164 0.49 -2.39 -0.47
C VAL A 164 -0.07 -1.98 -1.82
N ASP A 165 0.81 -1.76 -2.78
CA ASP A 165 0.46 -1.32 -4.13
C ASP A 165 0.55 -2.48 -5.10
N PHE A 166 -0.51 -2.68 -5.89
CA PHE A 166 -0.58 -3.67 -6.95
C PHE A 166 -1.41 -3.17 -8.12
N GLU A 167 -1.27 -3.85 -9.26
CA GLU A 167 -1.96 -3.52 -10.48
C GLU A 167 -2.95 -4.63 -10.86
N VAL A 168 -4.17 -4.24 -11.21
CA VAL A 168 -5.25 -5.16 -11.55
C VAL A 168 -5.72 -4.86 -12.97
N PRO A 169 -5.85 -5.88 -13.85
CA PRO A 169 -6.46 -5.70 -15.17
C PRO A 169 -7.87 -5.12 -15.05
N GLY A 170 -8.20 -4.16 -15.93
CA GLY A 170 -9.43 -3.37 -15.83
C GLY A 170 -10.72 -4.18 -15.81
N HIS A 171 -10.73 -5.39 -16.41
CA HIS A 171 -11.91 -6.27 -16.40
C HIS A 171 -12.22 -6.88 -15.01
N TYR A 172 -11.27 -6.88 -14.07
CA TYR A 172 -11.49 -7.32 -12.68
C TYR A 172 -11.92 -6.19 -11.74
N LEU A 173 -11.98 -4.94 -12.21
CA LEU A 173 -12.32 -3.79 -11.37
C LEU A 173 -13.67 -3.92 -10.67
N GLY A 174 -14.63 -4.61 -11.29
CA GLY A 174 -15.95 -4.87 -10.69
C GLY A 174 -15.93 -5.68 -9.39
N HIS A 175 -14.82 -6.38 -9.12
CA HIS A 175 -14.63 -7.25 -7.96
C HIS A 175 -13.81 -6.62 -6.83
N ILE A 176 -13.43 -5.34 -6.96
CA ILE A 176 -12.64 -4.64 -5.94
C ILE A 176 -13.30 -3.32 -5.62
N ARG A 177 -13.53 -3.06 -4.33
CA ARG A 177 -14.11 -1.80 -3.86
C ARG A 177 -13.29 -1.21 -2.73
N THR A 178 -13.23 0.10 -2.68
CA THR A 178 -12.62 0.82 -1.55
C THR A 178 -13.31 0.41 -0.25
N GLY A 179 -12.50 0.08 0.74
CA GLY A 179 -12.96 -0.36 2.07
C GLY A 179 -13.06 -1.87 2.23
N GLU A 180 -12.99 -2.66 1.16
CA GLU A 180 -12.96 -4.12 1.24
C GLU A 180 -11.63 -4.63 1.79
N THR A 181 -11.66 -5.79 2.43
CA THR A 181 -10.47 -6.49 2.92
C THR A 181 -10.02 -7.52 1.89
N VAL A 182 -8.73 -7.53 1.60
CA VAL A 182 -8.07 -8.52 0.75
C VAL A 182 -7.05 -9.31 1.56
N ALA A 183 -6.85 -10.57 1.19
CA ALA A 183 -5.83 -11.40 1.79
C ALA A 183 -4.47 -11.17 1.10
N LEU A 184 -3.43 -11.07 1.91
CA LEU A 184 -2.05 -10.98 1.46
C LEU A 184 -1.31 -12.25 1.91
N VAL A 185 -0.49 -12.80 1.04
CA VAL A 185 0.36 -13.95 1.38
C VAL A 185 1.82 -13.53 1.32
N TYR A 186 2.51 -13.70 2.41
CA TYR A 186 3.95 -13.52 2.50
C TYR A 186 4.59 -14.76 3.12
N GLN A 187 5.32 -15.51 2.33
CA GLN A 187 5.88 -16.82 2.72
C GLN A 187 4.77 -17.77 3.24
N ALA A 188 4.75 -18.07 4.53
CA ALA A 188 3.74 -18.92 5.17
C ALA A 188 2.68 -18.12 5.94
N ASP A 189 2.81 -16.79 6.02
CA ASP A 189 1.89 -15.91 6.73
C ASP A 189 0.77 -15.43 5.78
N THR A 190 -0.46 -15.50 6.24
CA THR A 190 -1.61 -14.83 5.60
C THR A 190 -1.98 -13.60 6.42
N LEU A 191 -2.00 -12.45 5.77
CA LEU A 191 -2.25 -11.15 6.37
C LEU A 191 -3.49 -10.54 5.74
N GLU A 192 -4.07 -9.58 6.40
CA GLU A 192 -5.20 -8.82 5.90
C GLU A 192 -4.79 -7.38 5.58
N ALA A 193 -5.24 -6.88 4.44
CA ALA A 193 -5.11 -5.48 4.09
C ALA A 193 -6.44 -4.92 3.61
N ARG A 194 -6.68 -3.65 3.89
CA ARG A 194 -7.90 -2.96 3.47
C ARG A 194 -7.62 -2.10 2.25
N VAL A 195 -8.46 -2.21 1.23
CA VAL A 195 -8.40 -1.36 0.04
C VAL A 195 -8.61 0.09 0.45
N TYR A 196 -7.55 0.89 0.33
CA TYR A 196 -7.51 2.30 0.71
C TYR A 196 -7.93 3.21 -0.44
N ALA A 197 -7.40 2.94 -1.63
CA ALA A 197 -7.68 3.74 -2.82
C ALA A 197 -7.53 2.90 -4.09
N ILE A 198 -8.30 3.27 -5.11
CA ILE A 198 -8.20 2.76 -6.47
C ILE A 198 -7.92 3.97 -7.36
N ASP A 199 -6.92 3.87 -8.23
CA ASP A 199 -6.58 4.96 -9.15
C ASP A 199 -7.79 5.24 -10.07
N PRO A 200 -8.18 6.50 -10.30
CA PRO A 200 -9.30 6.82 -11.16
C PRO A 200 -9.02 6.61 -12.66
N LEU A 201 -7.76 6.36 -13.03
CA LEU A 201 -7.32 6.19 -14.41
C LEU A 201 -6.76 4.79 -14.66
N ILE A 202 -7.15 4.21 -15.79
CA ILE A 202 -6.54 2.99 -16.32
C ILE A 202 -5.28 3.38 -17.09
N ASP A 203 -4.15 2.74 -16.79
CA ASP A 203 -2.97 2.87 -17.62
C ASP A 203 -3.23 2.29 -19.02
N MET A 204 -3.09 3.13 -20.05
CA MET A 204 -3.42 2.74 -21.42
C MET A 204 -2.44 1.71 -22.01
N ASN A 205 -1.21 1.63 -21.51
CA ASN A 205 -0.19 0.74 -22.02
C ASN A 205 -0.36 -0.67 -21.44
N SER A 206 -0.49 -0.76 -20.12
CA SER A 206 -0.67 -2.04 -19.40
C SER A 206 -2.13 -2.49 -19.34
N ARG A 207 -3.10 -1.57 -19.52
CA ARG A 207 -4.54 -1.78 -19.30
C ARG A 207 -4.88 -2.22 -17.88
N THR A 208 -4.04 -1.80 -16.92
CA THR A 208 -4.20 -2.08 -15.50
C THR A 208 -4.63 -0.85 -14.73
N ILE A 209 -5.17 -1.06 -13.55
CA ILE A 209 -5.53 -0.04 -12.58
C ILE A 209 -4.70 -0.30 -11.34
N ARG A 210 -4.08 0.76 -10.82
CA ARG A 210 -3.36 0.68 -9.55
C ARG A 210 -4.33 0.69 -8.39
N VAL A 211 -4.17 -0.29 -7.52
CA VAL A 211 -4.92 -0.42 -6.26
C VAL A 211 -3.93 -0.29 -5.12
N ARG A 212 -4.29 0.48 -4.12
CA ARG A 212 -3.53 0.65 -2.89
C ARG A 212 -4.34 0.12 -1.71
N CYS A 213 -3.75 -0.80 -0.99
CA CYS A 213 -4.25 -1.28 0.28
C CYS A 213 -3.41 -0.73 1.44
N VAL A 214 -3.97 -0.76 2.63
CA VAL A 214 -3.26 -0.46 3.88
C VAL A 214 -3.40 -1.66 4.81
N MET A 215 -2.29 -2.06 5.40
CA MET A 215 -2.23 -3.09 6.43
C MET A 215 -1.58 -2.54 7.70
N ASP A 216 -2.04 -2.99 8.86
CA ASP A 216 -1.36 -2.72 10.12
C ASP A 216 -0.14 -3.63 10.27
N ASN A 217 0.92 -3.09 10.85
CA ASN A 217 2.20 -3.80 11.03
C ASN A 217 2.65 -3.71 12.50
N PRO A 218 1.94 -4.38 13.41
CA PRO A 218 2.27 -4.32 14.82
C PRO A 218 3.67 -4.88 15.08
N GLY A 219 4.45 -4.13 15.86
CA GLY A 219 5.84 -4.47 16.14
C GLY A 219 6.79 -4.28 14.98
N GLU A 220 6.35 -3.69 13.86
CA GLU A 220 7.16 -3.47 12.66
C GLU A 220 7.79 -4.77 12.12
N LYS A 221 6.99 -5.88 12.17
CA LYS A 221 7.42 -7.23 11.77
C LYS A 221 7.83 -7.30 10.30
N TYR A 222 7.09 -6.62 9.44
CA TYR A 222 7.30 -6.62 7.99
C TYR A 222 8.01 -5.33 7.58
N MET A 223 9.08 -5.45 6.82
CA MET A 223 9.83 -4.29 6.34
C MET A 223 9.26 -3.79 5.02
N PRO A 224 9.18 -2.47 4.80
CA PRO A 224 8.93 -1.92 3.47
C PRO A 224 9.95 -2.46 2.46
N GLY A 225 9.52 -2.63 1.21
CA GLY A 225 10.36 -3.17 0.13
C GLY A 225 10.21 -4.67 -0.12
N ILE A 226 9.47 -5.41 0.71
CA ILE A 226 9.13 -6.82 0.43
C ILE A 226 8.02 -6.92 -0.62
N PHE A 227 7.96 -8.11 -1.28
CA PHE A 227 6.88 -8.47 -2.18
C PHE A 227 5.91 -9.41 -1.48
N VAL A 228 4.63 -9.25 -1.75
CA VAL A 228 3.56 -10.11 -1.24
C VAL A 228 2.63 -10.48 -2.39
N GLU A 229 1.92 -11.59 -2.26
CA GLU A 229 0.85 -11.96 -3.16
C GLU A 229 -0.48 -11.46 -2.59
N VAL A 230 -1.27 -10.77 -3.40
CA VAL A 230 -2.63 -10.32 -3.07
C VAL A 230 -3.61 -11.30 -3.68
N ILE A 231 -4.51 -11.83 -2.87
CA ILE A 231 -5.59 -12.72 -3.31
C ILE A 231 -6.88 -11.92 -3.37
N ILE A 232 -7.42 -11.78 -4.59
CA ILE A 232 -8.65 -11.07 -4.87
C ILE A 232 -9.72 -12.11 -5.21
N PRO A 233 -10.79 -12.26 -4.40
CA PRO A 233 -11.90 -13.12 -4.74
C PRO A 233 -12.68 -12.52 -5.92
N ILE A 234 -12.93 -13.34 -6.97
CA ILE A 234 -13.70 -12.90 -8.14
C ILE A 234 -15.14 -13.38 -8.01
N ASN A 235 -15.33 -14.69 -7.92
CA ASN A 235 -16.63 -15.31 -7.79
C ASN A 235 -16.55 -16.45 -6.77
N SER A 236 -17.64 -16.68 -6.05
CA SER A 236 -17.78 -17.85 -5.18
C SER A 236 -19.10 -18.54 -5.48
N ASP A 237 -19.08 -19.86 -5.47
CA ASP A 237 -20.25 -20.71 -5.65
C ASP A 237 -20.24 -21.79 -4.57
N ASP A 238 -21.25 -21.76 -3.71
CA ASP A 238 -21.38 -22.71 -2.58
C ASP A 238 -21.77 -24.12 -3.04
N LYS A 239 -22.24 -24.25 -4.28
CA LYS A 239 -22.75 -25.51 -4.84
C LYS A 239 -22.09 -25.85 -6.18
N ALA A 240 -20.86 -25.44 -6.38
CA ALA A 240 -20.11 -25.70 -7.59
C ALA A 240 -19.88 -27.20 -7.80
N ILE A 241 -20.04 -27.66 -9.03
CA ILE A 241 -19.54 -28.94 -9.48
C ILE A 241 -18.09 -28.74 -9.93
N VAL A 242 -17.17 -29.33 -9.20
CA VAL A 242 -15.73 -29.14 -9.44
C VAL A 242 -15.11 -30.49 -9.79
N VAL A 243 -14.35 -30.51 -10.87
CA VAL A 243 -13.67 -31.72 -11.36
C VAL A 243 -12.15 -31.47 -11.42
N PRO A 244 -11.32 -32.47 -11.18
CA PRO A 244 -9.87 -32.35 -11.41
C PRO A 244 -9.59 -32.04 -12.88
N THR A 245 -8.67 -31.11 -13.14
CA THR A 245 -8.28 -30.70 -14.51
C THR A 245 -7.85 -31.90 -15.36
N ALA A 246 -7.24 -32.90 -14.73
CA ALA A 246 -6.82 -34.16 -15.40
C ALA A 246 -7.96 -35.02 -15.94
N ALA A 247 -9.22 -34.79 -15.52
CA ALA A 247 -10.39 -35.51 -16.03
C ALA A 247 -10.98 -34.89 -17.30
N ILE A 248 -10.56 -33.67 -17.65
CA ILE A 248 -11.04 -32.94 -18.84
C ILE A 248 -10.26 -33.39 -20.07
N ILE A 249 -11.00 -33.78 -21.09
CA ILE A 249 -10.44 -34.15 -22.40
C ILE A 249 -10.77 -33.04 -23.40
N PRO A 250 -9.76 -32.28 -23.85
CA PRO A 250 -9.96 -31.28 -24.88
C PRO A 250 -10.27 -31.92 -26.21
N ALA A 251 -11.30 -31.44 -26.89
CA ALA A 251 -11.63 -31.81 -28.27
C ALA A 251 -11.81 -30.53 -29.11
N LEU A 252 -11.92 -30.66 -30.42
CA LEU A 252 -12.07 -29.50 -31.32
C LEU A 252 -13.29 -28.66 -30.89
N ASN A 253 -13.00 -27.46 -30.31
CA ASN A 253 -13.99 -26.47 -29.85
C ASN A 253 -14.94 -26.91 -28.71
N ILE A 254 -14.73 -28.08 -28.11
CA ILE A 254 -15.55 -28.58 -26.99
C ILE A 254 -14.65 -29.21 -25.93
N GLN A 255 -15.15 -29.20 -24.69
CA GLN A 255 -14.51 -29.91 -23.58
C GLN A 255 -15.39 -31.09 -23.21
N THR A 256 -14.79 -32.25 -22.93
CA THR A 256 -15.52 -33.46 -22.62
C THR A 256 -14.97 -34.18 -21.42
N VAL A 257 -15.85 -34.91 -20.74
CA VAL A 257 -15.51 -35.86 -19.68
C VAL A 257 -16.16 -37.21 -19.95
N TYR A 258 -15.64 -38.27 -19.32
CA TYR A 258 -16.32 -39.56 -19.34
C TYR A 258 -17.12 -39.76 -18.05
N VAL A 259 -18.42 -40.00 -18.17
CA VAL A 259 -19.32 -40.34 -17.06
C VAL A 259 -19.55 -41.84 -17.04
N TYR A 260 -19.40 -42.45 -15.87
CA TYR A 260 -19.70 -43.85 -15.67
C TYR A 260 -21.20 -44.07 -15.43
N HIS A 261 -21.81 -44.96 -16.20
CA HIS A 261 -23.20 -45.39 -15.99
C HIS A 261 -23.34 -46.87 -16.33
N ASN A 262 -23.88 -47.66 -15.40
CA ASN A 262 -24.18 -49.08 -15.60
C ASN A 262 -23.06 -49.91 -16.23
N GLY A 263 -21.84 -49.81 -15.74
CA GLY A 263 -20.70 -50.59 -16.22
C GLY A 263 -20.05 -50.05 -17.50
N ARG A 264 -20.42 -48.86 -17.97
CA ARG A 264 -19.91 -48.27 -19.20
C ARG A 264 -19.52 -46.82 -19.02
N GLY A 265 -18.57 -46.34 -19.82
CA GLY A 265 -18.16 -44.95 -19.91
C GLY A 265 -18.82 -44.23 -21.07
N PHE A 266 -19.50 -43.14 -20.78
CA PHE A 266 -20.14 -42.31 -21.78
C PHE A 266 -19.48 -40.96 -21.87
N ARG A 267 -19.16 -40.54 -23.08
CA ARG A 267 -18.61 -39.22 -23.34
C ARG A 267 -19.68 -38.15 -23.18
N LYS A 268 -19.44 -37.15 -22.40
CA LYS A 268 -20.36 -36.04 -22.12
C LYS A 268 -19.67 -34.71 -22.35
N GLU A 269 -20.29 -33.82 -23.08
CA GLU A 269 -19.82 -32.46 -23.29
C GLU A 269 -20.06 -31.64 -22.03
N VAL A 270 -19.10 -30.77 -21.71
CA VAL A 270 -19.15 -29.90 -20.52
C VAL A 270 -18.75 -28.48 -20.88
N GLU A 271 -19.43 -27.54 -20.26
CA GLU A 271 -19.02 -26.13 -20.25
C GLU A 271 -18.22 -25.84 -18.98
N LEU A 272 -17.00 -25.35 -19.18
CA LEU A 272 -16.07 -25.07 -18.07
C LEU A 272 -16.22 -23.63 -17.63
N GLY A 273 -16.15 -23.44 -16.33
CA GLY A 273 -16.02 -22.15 -15.64
C GLY A 273 -14.58 -21.84 -15.22
N PRO A 274 -14.43 -21.06 -14.15
CA PRO A 274 -13.15 -20.77 -13.54
C PRO A 274 -12.37 -22.03 -13.16
N ARG A 275 -11.04 -21.93 -13.20
CA ARG A 275 -10.15 -23.04 -12.90
C ARG A 275 -9.01 -22.61 -11.98
N THR A 276 -8.54 -23.56 -11.19
CA THR A 276 -7.26 -23.52 -10.48
C THR A 276 -6.25 -24.42 -11.19
N ASP A 277 -5.03 -24.51 -10.66
CA ASP A 277 -4.01 -25.42 -11.22
C ASP A 277 -4.44 -26.89 -11.20
N GLN A 278 -5.24 -27.30 -10.23
CA GLN A 278 -5.62 -28.69 -10.01
C GLN A 278 -7.07 -29.02 -10.41
N GLU A 279 -7.96 -28.05 -10.41
CA GLU A 279 -9.40 -28.24 -10.51
C GLU A 279 -10.07 -27.19 -11.37
N VAL A 280 -11.22 -27.55 -11.96
CA VAL A 280 -12.03 -26.66 -12.77
C VAL A 280 -13.50 -26.80 -12.41
N GLN A 281 -14.20 -25.69 -12.31
CA GLN A 281 -15.65 -25.67 -12.17
C GLN A 281 -16.31 -26.07 -13.48
N VAL A 282 -17.34 -26.89 -13.41
CA VAL A 282 -18.19 -27.23 -14.53
C VAL A 282 -19.52 -26.50 -14.39
N LEU A 283 -19.81 -25.60 -15.33
CA LEU A 283 -21.03 -24.78 -15.33
C LEU A 283 -22.24 -25.55 -15.87
N GLN A 284 -22.01 -26.37 -16.92
CA GLN A 284 -23.07 -27.17 -17.56
C GLN A 284 -22.51 -28.53 -17.99
N GLY A 285 -23.40 -29.51 -18.07
CA GLY A 285 -23.09 -30.85 -18.59
C GLY A 285 -22.95 -31.91 -17.52
N LEU A 286 -22.80 -31.60 -16.24
CA LEU A 286 -22.73 -32.57 -15.13
C LEU A 286 -23.75 -32.23 -14.04
N ASN A 287 -24.20 -33.28 -13.35
CA ASN A 287 -25.11 -33.15 -12.21
C ASN A 287 -24.49 -33.66 -10.90
N PRO A 288 -24.95 -33.17 -9.74
CA PRO A 288 -24.63 -33.78 -8.48
C PRO A 288 -24.91 -35.29 -8.46
N GLY A 289 -23.95 -36.09 -8.02
CA GLY A 289 -24.05 -37.55 -8.00
C GLY A 289 -23.55 -38.26 -9.26
N ASP A 290 -23.27 -37.53 -10.36
CA ASP A 290 -22.60 -38.13 -11.52
C ASP A 290 -21.24 -38.70 -11.11
N THR A 291 -20.86 -39.84 -11.68
CA THR A 291 -19.57 -40.49 -11.44
C THR A 291 -18.68 -40.32 -12.64
N ILE A 292 -17.62 -39.54 -12.54
CA ILE A 292 -16.65 -39.29 -13.63
C ILE A 292 -15.50 -40.25 -13.59
N ILE A 293 -14.98 -40.61 -14.78
CA ILE A 293 -13.81 -41.48 -14.94
C ILE A 293 -12.53 -40.61 -14.88
N MET A 294 -11.58 -41.00 -14.05
CA MET A 294 -10.35 -40.24 -13.77
C MET A 294 -9.11 -40.81 -14.46
N THR A 295 -9.09 -42.09 -14.81
CA THR A 295 -7.91 -42.76 -15.40
C THR A 295 -8.31 -43.57 -16.64
N GLY A 296 -7.33 -43.92 -17.49
CA GLY A 296 -7.60 -44.65 -18.73
C GLY A 296 -8.23 -43.77 -19.85
N LEU A 297 -8.16 -42.45 -19.72
CA LEU A 297 -8.83 -41.47 -20.57
C LEU A 297 -8.36 -41.49 -22.04
N LEU A 298 -7.14 -41.98 -22.30
CA LEU A 298 -6.60 -42.12 -23.66
C LEU A 298 -7.07 -43.38 -24.37
N GLU A 299 -7.50 -44.39 -23.63
CA GLU A 299 -7.90 -45.69 -24.16
C GLU A 299 -9.42 -45.86 -24.24
N ILE A 300 -10.16 -45.13 -23.41
CA ILE A 300 -11.62 -45.22 -23.33
C ILE A 300 -12.27 -44.63 -24.57
N LYS A 301 -13.29 -45.34 -25.07
CA LYS A 301 -14.16 -44.86 -26.15
C LYS A 301 -15.56 -44.71 -25.62
N ASP A 302 -16.37 -43.96 -26.36
CA ASP A 302 -17.80 -43.78 -26.03
C ASP A 302 -18.52 -45.11 -25.96
N ASN A 303 -19.37 -45.27 -24.93
CA ASN A 303 -20.12 -46.49 -24.63
C ASN A 303 -19.24 -47.76 -24.40
N MET A 304 -17.98 -47.59 -24.03
CA MET A 304 -17.06 -48.72 -23.77
C MET A 304 -17.34 -49.36 -22.39
N PRO A 305 -17.33 -50.70 -22.27
CA PRO A 305 -17.43 -51.38 -20.97
C PRO A 305 -16.19 -51.13 -20.14
N VAL A 306 -16.38 -50.68 -18.87
CA VAL A 306 -15.33 -50.37 -17.93
C VAL A 306 -15.62 -50.96 -16.55
N THR A 307 -14.58 -51.30 -15.82
CA THR A 307 -14.68 -51.79 -14.43
C THR A 307 -14.00 -50.78 -13.52
N ILE A 308 -14.73 -50.34 -12.47
CA ILE A 308 -14.16 -49.41 -11.49
C ILE A 308 -13.29 -50.17 -10.51
N ASP A 309 -12.02 -49.81 -10.47
CA ASP A 309 -11.02 -50.30 -9.47
C ASP A 309 -11.16 -49.56 -8.14
N LYS A 310 -11.31 -48.24 -8.19
CA LYS A 310 -11.45 -47.39 -7.01
C LYS A 310 -12.42 -46.25 -7.23
N ILE A 311 -13.35 -46.09 -6.29
CA ILE A 311 -14.26 -44.94 -6.23
C ILE A 311 -13.78 -43.99 -5.13
N THR A 312 -13.57 -42.72 -5.48
CA THR A 312 -13.38 -41.62 -4.52
C THR A 312 -14.60 -40.70 -4.56
N LYS A 313 -14.91 -40.10 -3.45
CA LYS A 313 -15.86 -38.96 -3.42
C LYS A 313 -15.07 -37.66 -3.50
N SER A 314 -15.58 -36.68 -4.21
CA SER A 314 -15.06 -35.33 -4.13
C SER A 314 -15.05 -34.90 -2.65
N PRO A 315 -13.97 -34.33 -2.11
CA PRO A 315 -13.98 -33.87 -0.73
C PRO A 315 -15.17 -32.92 -0.54
N GLY A 316 -16.13 -33.37 0.28
CA GLY A 316 -17.22 -32.52 0.73
C GLY A 316 -16.68 -31.49 1.71
N THR A 317 -17.36 -30.38 1.85
CA THR A 317 -17.15 -29.34 2.88
C THR A 317 -17.01 -29.95 4.25
#